data_36f2f5937f83c216e5da73eb6e85ba34
#
_entry.id   36f2f5937f83c216e5da73eb6e85ba34
#
_cell.length_a   1.000
_cell.length_b   1.000
_cell.length_c   1.000
_cell.angle_alpha   90.00
_cell.angle_beta   90.00
_cell.angle_gamma   90.00
#
_symmetry.space_group_name_H-M   'P 1'
#
loop_
_entity.id
_entity.type
_entity.pdbx_description
1 polymer ?
#
loop_
_entity_poly.entity_id
_entity_poly.type
_entity_poly.pdbx_seq_one_letter_code
_entity_poly.pdbx_strand_id
1 'polypeptide(L)'
;MEKQPKLDYSDIKFKDNGKLKLIIVVGTRPEIIRLAAVITKCRQYFDVILAHTGQNYDYNLNGIFFKDLKLAKPEVYMDAVGDDLGATCGNIINCSYKLFAQTKPDGVLVLGDTNSCLSIIGAKRLHIPIFHMEAGNRCKDECLPEETNRRIVDI
;
A
#
# COMPACT_ATOMS: atom_id res chain seq x y z
N MET A 1 5.08 24.11 -0.88
CA MET A 1 6.12 23.18 -1.34
C MET A 1 5.41 21.99 -1.93
N GLU A 2 5.56 21.75 -3.22
CA GLU A 2 5.06 20.53 -3.86
C GLU A 2 5.76 19.33 -3.23
N LYS A 3 4.97 18.40 -2.70
CA LYS A 3 5.53 17.13 -2.20
C LYS A 3 5.95 16.29 -3.41
N GLN A 4 7.23 15.95 -3.46
CA GLN A 4 7.72 15.04 -4.49
C GLN A 4 7.60 13.59 -4.01
N PRO A 5 7.33 12.63 -4.92
CA PRO A 5 7.29 11.22 -4.59
C PRO A 5 8.59 10.75 -3.94
N LYS A 6 8.49 9.99 -2.85
CA LYS A 6 9.65 9.39 -2.19
C LYS A 6 10.16 8.22 -3.04
N LEU A 7 11.41 8.27 -3.47
CA LEU A 7 12.03 7.24 -4.32
C LEU A 7 13.23 6.55 -3.65
N ASP A 8 13.70 7.05 -2.52
CA ASP A 8 14.75 6.41 -1.72
C ASP A 8 14.18 5.91 -0.39
N TYR A 9 14.40 4.63 -0.12
CA TYR A 9 13.93 3.89 1.06
C TYR A 9 15.08 3.19 1.77
N SER A 10 16.31 3.64 1.59
CA SER A 10 17.50 3.06 2.21
C SER A 10 17.48 3.13 3.74
N ASP A 11 16.69 4.07 4.29
CA ASP A 11 16.42 4.26 5.72
C ASP A 11 15.37 3.26 6.26
N ILE A 12 14.61 2.61 5.38
CA ILE A 12 13.52 1.70 5.75
C ILE A 12 14.05 0.27 5.85
N LYS A 13 13.90 -0.33 7.01
CA LYS A 13 14.36 -1.70 7.26
C LYS A 13 13.33 -2.48 8.06
N PHE A 14 13.23 -3.76 7.76
CA PHE A 14 12.56 -4.72 8.62
C PHE A 14 13.33 -4.89 9.94
N LYS A 15 12.64 -5.34 10.98
CA LYS A 15 13.24 -5.55 12.31
C LYS A 15 14.18 -6.76 12.36
N ASP A 16 14.13 -7.63 11.32
CA ASP A 16 14.89 -8.89 11.23
C ASP A 16 14.72 -9.78 12.46
N ASN A 17 13.48 -9.94 12.89
CA ASN A 17 13.07 -10.69 14.09
C ASN A 17 12.85 -12.20 13.84
N GLY A 18 13.35 -12.73 12.72
CA GLY A 18 13.20 -14.13 12.30
C GLY A 18 11.84 -14.48 11.70
N LYS A 19 10.93 -13.51 11.54
CA LYS A 19 9.63 -13.70 10.90
C LYS A 19 9.69 -13.33 9.42
N LEU A 20 8.74 -13.88 8.63
CA LEU A 20 8.57 -13.48 7.24
C LEU A 20 8.24 -11.98 7.13
N LYS A 21 8.83 -11.33 6.14
CA LYS A 21 8.78 -9.90 5.88
C LYS A 21 7.55 -9.57 5.03
N LEU A 22 6.61 -8.82 5.56
CA LEU A 22 5.36 -8.46 4.90
C LEU A 22 5.24 -6.96 4.75
N ILE A 23 5.00 -6.46 3.54
CA ILE A 23 4.57 -5.08 3.33
C ILE A 23 3.07 -5.04 3.12
N ILE A 24 2.37 -4.19 3.88
CA ILE A 24 0.95 -3.90 3.70
C ILE A 24 0.85 -2.51 3.09
N VAL A 25 0.22 -2.39 1.91
CA VAL A 25 0.06 -1.10 1.24
C VAL A 25 -1.36 -0.60 1.42
N VAL A 26 -1.49 0.65 1.85
CA VAL A 26 -2.77 1.36 2.02
C VAL A 26 -2.66 2.77 1.42
N GLY A 27 -3.78 3.34 1.00
CA GLY A 27 -3.80 4.68 0.42
C GLY A 27 -4.97 5.52 0.91
N THR A 28 -6.01 4.89 1.42
CA THR A 28 -7.26 5.55 1.79
C THR A 28 -7.72 5.16 3.19
N ARG A 29 -8.57 6.00 3.79
CA ARG A 29 -9.15 5.73 5.12
C ARG A 29 -9.97 4.45 5.16
N PRO A 30 -10.86 4.16 4.20
CA PRO A 30 -11.59 2.90 4.19
C PRO A 30 -10.67 1.67 4.24
N GLU A 31 -9.55 1.67 3.51
CA GLU A 31 -8.57 0.59 3.56
C GLU A 31 -7.98 0.41 4.96
N ILE A 32 -7.57 1.50 5.60
CA ILE A 32 -6.99 1.48 6.95
C ILE A 32 -8.01 0.92 7.97
N ILE A 33 -9.27 1.40 7.90
CA ILE A 33 -10.33 0.95 8.80
C ILE A 33 -10.60 -0.54 8.61
N ARG A 34 -10.75 -0.99 7.37
CA ARG A 34 -11.05 -2.39 7.04
C ARG A 34 -9.90 -3.33 7.36
N LEU A 35 -8.66 -2.86 7.21
CA LEU A 35 -7.46 -3.65 7.50
C LEU A 35 -6.99 -3.55 8.95
N ALA A 36 -7.59 -2.74 9.81
CA ALA A 36 -7.10 -2.48 11.17
C ALA A 36 -6.83 -3.77 11.97
N ALA A 37 -7.81 -4.68 12.00
CA ALA A 37 -7.66 -5.96 12.67
C ALA A 37 -6.62 -6.86 12.00
N VAL A 38 -6.57 -6.85 10.66
CA VAL A 38 -5.60 -7.62 9.87
C VAL A 38 -4.19 -7.12 10.12
N ILE A 39 -3.96 -5.80 10.08
CA ILE A 39 -2.65 -5.18 10.38
C ILE A 39 -2.20 -5.58 11.78
N THR A 40 -3.08 -5.45 12.77
CA THR A 40 -2.78 -5.83 14.16
C THR A 40 -2.40 -7.31 14.25
N LYS A 41 -3.14 -8.18 13.56
CA LYS A 41 -2.87 -9.62 13.57
C LYS A 41 -1.58 -9.95 12.81
N CYS A 42 -1.35 -9.34 11.65
CA CYS A 42 -0.12 -9.54 10.89
C CYS A 42 1.13 -9.15 11.69
N ARG A 43 1.09 -8.06 12.46
CA ARG A 43 2.21 -7.64 13.32
C ARG A 43 2.57 -8.64 14.42
N GLN A 44 1.66 -9.57 14.77
CA GLN A 44 1.95 -10.65 15.73
C GLN A 44 2.75 -11.79 15.08
N TYR A 45 2.53 -12.08 13.79
CA TYR A 45 3.08 -13.25 13.11
C TYR A 45 4.15 -12.94 12.08
N PHE A 46 4.19 -11.72 11.56
CA PHE A 46 5.11 -11.26 10.51
C PHE A 46 5.95 -10.08 11.00
N ASP A 47 7.06 -9.85 10.33
CA ASP A 47 7.79 -8.58 10.38
C ASP A 47 7.13 -7.65 9.37
N VAL A 48 6.35 -6.67 9.87
CA VAL A 48 5.44 -5.85 9.03
C VAL A 48 5.97 -4.45 8.86
N ILE A 49 6.01 -3.99 7.61
CA ILE A 49 6.08 -2.59 7.23
C ILE A 49 4.72 -2.18 6.68
N LEU A 50 4.08 -1.17 7.29
CA LEU A 50 2.88 -0.54 6.76
C LEU A 50 3.29 0.66 5.92
N ALA A 51 2.94 0.63 4.62
CA ALA A 51 3.27 1.65 3.65
C ALA A 51 2.00 2.38 3.19
N HIS A 52 2.01 3.71 3.29
CA HIS A 52 0.91 4.58 2.87
C HIS A 52 1.28 5.31 1.58
N THR A 53 0.44 5.21 0.56
CA THR A 53 0.71 5.82 -0.76
C THR A 53 0.64 7.34 -0.76
N GLY A 54 -0.05 7.93 0.22
CA GLY A 54 -0.23 9.39 0.32
C GLY A 54 -1.56 9.90 -0.23
N GLN A 55 -2.40 9.03 -0.81
CA GLN A 55 -3.74 9.43 -1.25
C GLN A 55 -4.58 9.91 -0.05
N ASN A 56 -5.30 11.02 -0.23
CA ASN A 56 -6.13 11.64 0.83
C ASN A 56 -5.38 11.93 2.14
N TYR A 57 -4.12 12.36 2.01
CA TYR A 57 -3.29 12.67 3.16
C TYR A 57 -3.59 14.06 3.73
N ASP A 58 -4.54 14.14 4.65
CA ASP A 58 -4.60 15.22 5.63
C ASP A 58 -3.91 14.73 6.91
N TYR A 59 -2.74 15.30 7.20
CA TYR A 59 -1.88 14.90 8.31
C TYR A 59 -2.63 14.90 9.66
N ASN A 60 -3.52 15.85 9.87
CA ASN A 60 -4.28 15.99 11.12
C ASN A 60 -5.38 14.94 11.25
N LEU A 61 -6.02 14.55 10.14
CA LEU A 61 -7.09 13.58 10.15
C LEU A 61 -6.59 12.13 10.19
N ASN A 62 -5.51 11.81 9.49
CA ASN A 62 -4.95 10.44 9.49
C ASN A 62 -4.33 10.06 10.83
N GLY A 63 -3.64 10.98 11.51
CA GLY A 63 -3.09 10.73 12.84
C GLY A 63 -4.15 10.34 13.88
N ILE A 64 -5.35 10.92 13.81
CA ILE A 64 -6.48 10.59 14.66
C ILE A 64 -6.96 9.16 14.40
N PHE A 65 -7.13 8.76 13.12
CA PHE A 65 -7.58 7.41 12.76
C PHE A 65 -6.65 6.31 13.28
N PHE A 66 -5.35 6.47 13.13
CA PHE A 66 -4.40 5.48 13.64
C PHE A 66 -4.47 5.38 15.16
N LYS A 67 -4.67 6.50 15.87
CA LYS A 67 -4.83 6.53 17.32
C LYS A 67 -6.13 5.86 17.76
N ASP A 68 -7.24 6.20 17.13
CA ASP A 68 -8.56 5.65 17.48
C ASP A 68 -8.64 4.15 17.21
N LEU A 69 -8.03 3.68 16.12
CA LEU A 69 -7.92 2.26 15.79
C LEU A 69 -6.82 1.53 16.57
N LYS A 70 -6.10 2.23 17.46
CA LYS A 70 -4.96 1.70 18.22
C LYS A 70 -3.87 1.08 17.31
N LEU A 71 -3.71 1.64 16.12
CA LEU A 71 -2.68 1.23 15.17
C LEU A 71 -1.44 2.10 15.31
N ALA A 72 -0.26 1.49 15.16
CA ALA A 72 0.96 2.25 14.97
C ALA A 72 0.90 2.99 13.61
N LYS A 73 1.53 4.17 13.55
CA LYS A 73 1.64 4.93 12.30
C LYS A 73 2.35 4.11 11.23
N PRO A 74 2.08 4.36 9.94
CA PRO A 74 2.84 3.76 8.85
C PRO A 74 4.34 4.03 9.00
N GLU A 75 5.13 3.01 8.74
CA GLU A 75 6.59 3.13 8.69
C GLU A 75 7.05 3.88 7.44
N VAL A 76 6.21 3.87 6.39
CA VAL A 76 6.52 4.48 5.10
C VAL A 76 5.38 5.35 4.62
N TYR A 77 5.70 6.57 4.20
CA TYR A 77 4.85 7.45 3.41
C TYR A 77 5.52 7.66 2.05
N MET A 78 4.82 7.28 0.97
CA MET A 78 5.35 7.33 -0.39
C MET A 78 5.24 8.71 -1.02
N ASP A 79 4.32 9.55 -0.50
CA ASP A 79 3.97 10.87 -1.07
C ASP A 79 3.70 10.80 -2.59
N ALA A 80 2.97 9.76 -3.01
CA ALA A 80 2.76 9.40 -4.41
C ALA A 80 1.71 10.26 -5.13
N VAL A 81 1.06 11.20 -4.44
CA VAL A 81 0.09 12.09 -5.10
C VAL A 81 0.81 12.98 -6.10
N GLY A 82 0.35 12.95 -7.34
CA GLY A 82 0.84 13.81 -8.42
C GLY A 82 -0.18 14.89 -8.78
N ASP A 83 0.14 15.67 -9.80
CA ASP A 83 -0.70 16.79 -10.27
C ASP A 83 -2.03 16.33 -10.85
N ASP A 84 -2.08 15.10 -11.34
CA ASP A 84 -3.28 14.46 -11.87
C ASP A 84 -3.35 12.97 -11.47
N LEU A 85 -4.42 12.31 -11.87
CA LEU A 85 -4.63 10.88 -11.57
C LEU A 85 -3.61 9.98 -12.27
N GLY A 86 -3.20 10.31 -13.48
CA GLY A 86 -2.20 9.56 -14.22
C GLY A 86 -0.84 9.61 -13.53
N ALA A 87 -0.40 10.81 -13.14
CA ALA A 87 0.81 11.02 -12.37
C ALA A 87 0.75 10.28 -11.02
N THR A 88 -0.39 10.34 -10.32
CA THR A 88 -0.59 9.62 -9.05
C THR A 88 -0.45 8.11 -9.24
N CYS A 89 -1.11 7.52 -10.23
CA CYS A 89 -1.00 6.09 -10.53
C CYS A 89 0.45 5.70 -10.88
N GLY A 90 1.10 6.48 -11.74
CA GLY A 90 2.51 6.27 -12.12
C GLY A 90 3.44 6.35 -10.92
N ASN A 91 3.25 7.33 -10.05
CA ASN A 91 4.04 7.49 -8.82
C ASN A 91 3.84 6.33 -7.84
N ILE A 92 2.60 5.84 -7.67
CA ILE A 92 2.33 4.66 -6.81
C ILE A 92 3.13 3.46 -7.32
N ILE A 93 3.11 3.19 -8.61
CA ILE A 93 3.84 2.07 -9.20
C ILE A 93 5.36 2.26 -9.00
N ASN A 94 5.88 3.45 -9.30
CA ASN A 94 7.32 3.73 -9.20
C ASN A 94 7.81 3.67 -7.75
N CYS A 95 7.13 4.34 -6.82
CA CYS A 95 7.48 4.35 -5.40
C CYS A 95 7.44 2.94 -4.82
N SER A 96 6.40 2.17 -5.15
CA SER A 96 6.26 0.79 -4.67
C SER A 96 7.36 -0.12 -5.21
N TYR A 97 7.70 0.00 -6.49
CA TYR A 97 8.80 -0.77 -7.08
C TYR A 97 10.12 -0.48 -6.34
N LYS A 98 10.43 0.81 -6.11
CA LYS A 98 11.64 1.22 -5.38
C LYS A 98 11.66 0.72 -3.95
N LEU A 99 10.53 0.85 -3.22
CA LEU A 99 10.38 0.34 -1.87
C LEU A 99 10.65 -1.17 -1.82
N PHE A 100 9.99 -1.94 -2.67
CA PHE A 100 10.11 -3.39 -2.67
C PHE A 100 11.50 -3.87 -3.08
N ALA A 101 12.12 -3.22 -4.08
CA ALA A 101 13.48 -3.56 -4.52
C ALA A 101 14.52 -3.33 -3.41
N GLN A 102 14.34 -2.27 -2.61
CA GLN A 102 15.28 -1.93 -1.53
C GLN A 102 15.03 -2.75 -0.26
N THR A 103 13.78 -3.04 0.09
CA THR A 103 13.43 -3.74 1.33
C THR A 103 13.35 -5.25 1.20
N LYS A 104 13.11 -5.76 -0.02
CA LYS A 104 13.02 -7.20 -0.35
C LYS A 104 12.06 -7.98 0.55
N PRO A 105 10.75 -7.66 0.56
CA PRO A 105 9.77 -8.37 1.36
C PRO A 105 9.52 -9.79 0.82
N ASP A 106 9.09 -10.69 1.70
CA ASP A 106 8.64 -12.05 1.33
C ASP A 106 7.21 -12.06 0.77
N GLY A 107 6.46 -10.98 1.00
CA GLY A 107 5.11 -10.81 0.47
C GLY A 107 4.60 -9.38 0.56
N VAL A 108 3.60 -9.09 -0.27
CA VAL A 108 2.88 -7.80 -0.29
C VAL A 108 1.40 -8.06 -0.16
N LEU A 109 0.74 -7.33 0.74
CA LEU A 109 -0.71 -7.39 0.95
C LEU A 109 -1.36 -6.08 0.55
N VAL A 110 -2.43 -6.18 -0.24
CA VAL A 110 -3.29 -5.07 -0.67
C VAL A 110 -4.75 -5.39 -0.44
N LEU A 111 -5.61 -4.38 -0.37
CA LEU A 111 -7.05 -4.52 -0.20
C LEU A 111 -7.81 -3.79 -1.30
N GLY A 112 -8.76 -4.49 -1.93
CA GLY A 112 -9.79 -3.88 -2.77
C GLY A 112 -9.29 -3.40 -4.11
N ASP A 113 -9.67 -2.19 -4.48
CA ASP A 113 -9.66 -1.70 -5.85
C ASP A 113 -9.23 -0.23 -6.01
N THR A 114 -8.76 0.40 -4.94
CA THR A 114 -8.25 1.78 -5.02
C THR A 114 -6.92 1.83 -5.78
N ASN A 115 -6.48 3.03 -6.14
CA ASN A 115 -5.21 3.17 -6.86
C ASN A 115 -4.00 2.65 -6.07
N SER A 116 -4.07 2.55 -4.73
CA SER A 116 -3.02 1.95 -3.91
C SER A 116 -2.71 0.51 -4.31
N CYS A 117 -3.72 -0.22 -4.81
CA CYS A 117 -3.57 -1.60 -5.28
C CYS A 117 -2.67 -1.72 -6.51
N LEU A 118 -2.47 -0.65 -7.30
CA LEU A 118 -1.54 -0.64 -8.43
C LEU A 118 -0.08 -0.87 -8.01
N SER A 119 0.22 -0.73 -6.73
CA SER A 119 1.53 -1.11 -6.15
C SER A 119 1.93 -2.54 -6.49
N ILE A 120 0.97 -3.45 -6.71
CA ILE A 120 1.24 -4.85 -7.04
C ILE A 120 1.99 -5.02 -8.36
N ILE A 121 1.90 -4.05 -9.28
CA ILE A 121 2.67 -4.08 -10.53
C ILE A 121 4.16 -4.13 -10.22
N GLY A 122 4.61 -3.33 -9.24
CA GLY A 122 5.99 -3.37 -8.75
C GLY A 122 6.36 -4.72 -8.13
N ALA A 123 5.49 -5.27 -7.28
CA ALA A 123 5.70 -6.56 -6.64
C ALA A 123 5.79 -7.71 -7.68
N LYS A 124 4.88 -7.70 -8.66
CA LYS A 124 4.87 -8.71 -9.74
C LYS A 124 6.16 -8.69 -10.57
N ARG A 125 6.68 -7.50 -10.89
CA ARG A 125 7.95 -7.34 -11.63
C ARG A 125 9.16 -7.83 -10.86
N LEU A 126 9.08 -7.83 -9.53
CA LEU A 126 10.14 -8.32 -8.63
C LEU A 126 9.92 -9.76 -8.16
N HIS A 127 8.92 -10.47 -8.72
CA HIS A 127 8.54 -11.84 -8.36
C HIS A 127 8.20 -12.01 -6.87
N ILE A 128 7.65 -10.96 -6.24
CA ILE A 128 7.21 -10.99 -4.85
C ILE A 128 5.77 -11.54 -4.79
N PRO A 129 5.47 -12.52 -3.94
CA PRO A 129 4.11 -13.00 -3.71
C PRO A 129 3.15 -11.89 -3.29
N ILE A 130 1.96 -11.89 -3.89
CA ILE A 130 0.92 -10.89 -3.66
C ILE A 130 -0.28 -11.55 -2.99
N PHE A 131 -0.78 -10.91 -1.94
CA PHE A 131 -2.00 -11.27 -1.22
C PHE A 131 -3.03 -10.16 -1.44
N HIS A 132 -4.05 -10.45 -2.24
CA HIS A 132 -5.11 -9.50 -2.56
C HIS A 132 -6.38 -9.85 -1.78
N MET A 133 -6.73 -9.03 -0.80
CA MET A 133 -8.02 -9.13 -0.10
C MET A 133 -9.12 -8.51 -0.95
N GLU A 134 -10.28 -9.15 -0.97
CA GLU A 134 -11.42 -8.86 -1.86
C GLU A 134 -11.17 -9.17 -3.34
N ALA A 135 -10.24 -10.07 -3.62
CA ALA A 135 -10.02 -10.58 -4.96
C ALA A 135 -11.30 -11.17 -5.57
N GLY A 136 -11.45 -11.03 -6.88
CA GLY A 136 -12.58 -11.58 -7.62
C GLY A 136 -13.86 -10.73 -7.62
N ASN A 137 -13.92 -9.64 -6.86
CA ASN A 137 -15.02 -8.69 -6.95
C ASN A 137 -15.09 -8.08 -8.37
N ARG A 138 -16.31 -7.97 -8.91
CA ARG A 138 -16.54 -7.38 -10.24
C ARG A 138 -17.74 -6.43 -10.19
N CYS A 139 -17.68 -5.40 -11.02
CA CYS A 139 -18.79 -4.51 -11.32
C CYS A 139 -19.23 -4.71 -12.77
N LYS A 140 -20.54 -4.53 -13.06
CA LYS A 140 -21.06 -4.58 -14.42
C LYS A 140 -20.75 -3.31 -15.22
N ASP A 141 -20.44 -2.22 -14.51
CA ASP A 141 -20.04 -0.95 -15.11
C ASP A 141 -18.52 -0.92 -15.30
N GLU A 142 -18.10 -1.20 -16.53
CA GLU A 142 -16.67 -1.20 -16.90
C GLU A 142 -16.08 0.21 -17.03
N CYS A 143 -16.90 1.26 -16.98
CA CYS A 143 -16.43 2.65 -16.99
C CYS A 143 -15.87 3.10 -15.63
N LEU A 144 -16.12 2.34 -14.57
CA LEU A 144 -15.58 2.66 -13.25
C LEU A 144 -14.06 2.39 -13.18
N PRO A 145 -13.24 3.37 -12.77
CA PRO A 145 -11.80 3.19 -12.62
C PRO A 145 -11.44 2.01 -11.70
N GLU A 146 -12.25 1.80 -10.66
CA GLU A 146 -12.09 0.70 -9.71
C GLU A 146 -12.23 -0.67 -10.37
N GLU A 147 -13.09 -0.81 -11.38
CA GLU A 147 -13.23 -2.09 -12.11
C GLU A 147 -11.98 -2.39 -12.93
N THR A 148 -11.35 -1.37 -13.52
CA THR A 148 -10.04 -1.52 -14.17
C THR A 148 -8.99 -1.97 -13.17
N ASN A 149 -8.92 -1.34 -12.00
CA ASN A 149 -7.99 -1.70 -10.95
C ASN A 149 -8.19 -3.16 -10.50
N ARG A 150 -9.44 -3.60 -10.25
CA ARG A 150 -9.75 -5.00 -9.88
C ARG A 150 -9.19 -5.99 -10.88
N ARG A 151 -9.41 -5.74 -12.17
CA ARG A 151 -8.92 -6.63 -13.25
C ARG A 151 -7.40 -6.68 -13.30
N ILE A 152 -6.73 -5.54 -13.10
CA ILE A 152 -5.26 -5.49 -13.06
C ILE A 152 -4.72 -6.25 -11.86
N VAL A 153 -5.37 -6.14 -10.70
CA VAL A 153 -4.85 -6.70 -9.44
C VAL A 153 -5.08 -8.21 -9.34
N ASP A 154 -6.11 -8.73 -10.01
CA ASP A 154 -6.47 -10.15 -9.98
C ASP A 154 -5.72 -11.02 -11.02
N ILE A 155 -4.77 -10.47 -11.78
CA ILE A 155 -4.03 -11.19 -12.83
C ILE A 155 -2.83 -11.98 -12.26
#